data_927e73219065750aadabbec9a093992e
#
_entry.id   927e73219065750aadabbec9a093992e
#
_cell.length_a   1.000
_cell.length_b   1.000
_cell.length_c   1.000
_cell.angle_alpha   90.00
_cell.angle_beta   90.00
_cell.angle_gamma   90.00
#
_symmetry.space_group_name_H-M   'P 1'
#
loop_
_entity.id
_entity.type
_entity.pdbx_description
1 polymer ?
#
loop_
_entity_poly.entity_id
_entity_poly.type
_entity_poly.pdbx_seq_one_letter_code
_entity_poly.pdbx_strand_id
1 'polypeptide(L)'
;MSGLNIVQVKYLIVQPVLKYVGLGSDAAVNLLTGTTLVESQLTWLKQIHGPALGIAQMEPATHDDCWINFLKYKLDLANKIREACGISGQPDASLMVWNLRYAILMARIKYLRAPDPLPESTDSEALSMYHKQHYNTALGQAVASANISLFQQAIHA
;
A
#
# COMPACT_ATOMS: atom_id res chain seq x y z
N MET A 1 -8.15 22.31 -5.12
CA MET A 1 -7.76 21.17 -4.28
C MET A 1 -6.49 20.55 -4.80
N SER A 2 -5.54 20.26 -3.92
CA SER A 2 -4.30 19.58 -4.28
C SER A 2 -4.43 18.08 -3.98
N GLY A 3 -3.62 17.28 -4.64
CA GLY A 3 -3.60 15.83 -4.49
C GLY A 3 -3.88 15.08 -5.79
N LEU A 4 -3.71 13.78 -5.76
CA LEU A 4 -3.96 12.92 -6.91
C LEU A 4 -5.44 12.50 -6.95
N ASN A 5 -5.95 12.36 -8.15
CA ASN A 5 -7.31 11.87 -8.35
C ASN A 5 -7.39 10.38 -8.00
N ILE A 6 -8.32 10.01 -7.11
CA ILE A 6 -8.46 8.64 -6.62
C ILE A 6 -8.76 7.62 -7.73
N VAL A 7 -9.59 7.99 -8.70
CA VAL A 7 -9.95 7.09 -9.81
C VAL A 7 -8.70 6.79 -10.65
N GLN A 8 -7.91 7.83 -10.95
CA GLN A 8 -6.68 7.65 -11.71
C GLN A 8 -5.64 6.84 -10.93
N VAL A 9 -5.48 7.09 -9.63
CA VAL A 9 -4.59 6.29 -8.80
C VAL A 9 -5.02 4.83 -8.80
N LYS A 10 -6.29 4.55 -8.60
CA LYS A 10 -6.84 3.19 -8.58
C LYS A 10 -6.58 2.45 -9.89
N TYR A 11 -6.94 3.06 -11.02
CA TYR A 11 -6.95 2.37 -12.30
C TYR A 11 -5.66 2.53 -13.12
N LEU A 12 -4.84 3.54 -12.87
CA LEU A 12 -3.60 3.77 -13.61
C LEU A 12 -2.34 3.34 -12.83
N ILE A 13 -2.43 3.21 -11.53
CA ILE A 13 -1.29 2.84 -10.67
C ILE A 13 -1.56 1.53 -9.93
N VAL A 14 -2.57 1.50 -9.04
CA VAL A 14 -2.79 0.38 -8.13
C VAL A 14 -3.13 -0.91 -8.89
N GLN A 15 -4.19 -0.88 -9.68
CA GLN A 15 -4.68 -2.07 -10.38
C GLN A 15 -3.62 -2.66 -11.34
N PRO A 16 -3.00 -1.86 -12.23
CA PRO A 16 -2.03 -2.42 -13.16
C PRO A 16 -0.79 -2.99 -12.48
N VAL A 17 -0.25 -2.32 -11.46
CA VAL A 17 0.97 -2.77 -10.82
C VAL A 17 0.76 -4.02 -9.97
N LEU A 18 -0.37 -4.13 -9.28
CA LEU A 18 -0.72 -5.35 -8.53
C LEU A 18 -0.96 -6.52 -9.47
N LYS A 19 -1.62 -6.29 -10.61
CA LYS A 19 -1.82 -7.31 -11.63
C LYS A 19 -0.49 -7.81 -12.19
N TYR A 20 0.44 -6.90 -12.44
CA TYR A 20 1.75 -7.26 -12.99
C TYR A 20 2.49 -8.28 -12.12
N VAL A 21 2.43 -8.10 -10.81
CA VAL A 21 3.11 -9.01 -9.86
C VAL A 21 2.24 -10.19 -9.42
N GLY A 22 1.03 -10.34 -9.96
CA GLY A 22 0.14 -11.45 -9.65
C GLY A 22 -0.57 -11.37 -8.30
N LEU A 23 -0.71 -10.16 -7.73
CA LEU A 23 -1.30 -9.93 -6.41
C LEU A 23 -2.52 -8.99 -6.45
N GLY A 24 -3.19 -8.90 -7.59
CA GLY A 24 -4.21 -7.90 -7.87
C GLY A 24 -5.65 -8.42 -7.88
N SER A 25 -6.12 -8.99 -6.79
CA SER A 25 -7.55 -9.22 -6.62
C SER A 25 -8.30 -7.89 -6.42
N ASP A 26 -9.62 -7.88 -6.61
CA ASP A 26 -10.44 -6.69 -6.35
C ASP A 26 -10.31 -6.23 -4.89
N ALA A 27 -10.25 -7.18 -3.95
CA ALA A 27 -10.01 -6.88 -2.55
C ALA A 27 -8.66 -6.17 -2.33
N ALA A 28 -7.59 -6.65 -2.96
CA ALA A 28 -6.28 -6.02 -2.86
C ALA A 28 -6.29 -4.60 -3.44
N VAL A 29 -6.89 -4.41 -4.61
CA VAL A 29 -6.99 -3.10 -5.26
C VAL A 29 -7.74 -2.11 -4.37
N ASN A 30 -8.88 -2.49 -3.82
CA ASN A 30 -9.66 -1.63 -2.94
C ASN A 30 -8.95 -1.35 -1.62
N LEU A 31 -8.30 -2.36 -1.04
CA LEU A 31 -7.53 -2.21 0.18
C LEU A 31 -6.37 -1.22 -0.01
N LEU A 32 -5.58 -1.39 -1.06
CA LEU A 32 -4.43 -0.52 -1.33
C LEU A 32 -4.89 0.92 -1.64
N THR A 33 -5.93 1.08 -2.44
CA THR A 33 -6.49 2.40 -2.75
C THR A 33 -6.98 3.09 -1.47
N GLY A 34 -7.72 2.37 -0.62
CA GLY A 34 -8.18 2.90 0.67
C GLY A 34 -7.03 3.23 1.61
N THR A 35 -5.98 2.42 1.62
CA THR A 35 -4.77 2.69 2.41
C THR A 35 -4.14 4.03 2.04
N THR A 36 -4.02 4.34 0.75
CA THR A 36 -3.46 5.63 0.33
C THR A 36 -4.32 6.81 0.77
N LEU A 37 -5.64 6.65 0.79
CA LEU A 37 -6.54 7.70 1.30
C LEU A 37 -6.35 7.93 2.79
N VAL A 38 -6.29 6.85 3.58
CA VAL A 38 -6.11 6.95 5.03
C VAL A 38 -4.74 7.54 5.36
N GLU A 39 -3.68 7.05 4.73
CA GLU A 39 -2.31 7.35 5.13
C GLU A 39 -1.84 8.73 4.66
N SER A 40 -2.11 9.09 3.42
CA SER A 40 -1.59 10.34 2.83
C SER A 40 -2.65 11.27 2.25
N GLN A 41 -3.91 10.83 2.21
CA GLN A 41 -4.98 11.54 1.50
C GLN A 41 -4.62 11.81 0.02
N LEU A 42 -3.75 10.98 -0.56
CA LEU A 42 -3.17 11.16 -1.90
C LEU A 42 -2.49 12.52 -2.09
N THR A 43 -2.07 13.15 -1.00
CA THR A 43 -1.50 14.51 -0.99
C THR A 43 -0.05 14.52 -0.52
N TRP A 44 0.28 13.70 0.49
CA TRP A 44 1.58 13.75 1.14
C TRP A 44 2.49 12.61 0.65
N LEU A 45 3.72 12.97 0.25
CA LEU A 45 4.74 12.01 -0.17
C LEU A 45 5.73 11.69 0.95
N LYS A 46 5.66 12.43 2.04
CA LYS A 46 6.46 12.19 3.23
C LYS A 46 5.65 12.60 4.44
N GLN A 47 5.71 11.80 5.50
CA GLN A 47 4.98 12.06 6.73
C GLN A 47 5.42 13.39 7.36
N ILE A 48 4.44 14.19 7.77
CA ILE A 48 4.72 15.42 8.54
C ILE A 48 5.14 15.00 9.94
N HIS A 49 6.33 15.43 10.36
CA HIS A 49 6.89 15.12 11.69
C HIS A 49 7.06 13.62 11.97
N GLY A 50 7.31 12.81 10.93
CA GLY A 50 7.52 11.37 11.10
C GLY A 50 8.37 10.76 9.98
N PRO A 51 8.73 9.47 10.11
CA PRO A 51 9.64 8.81 9.19
C PRO A 51 8.98 8.18 7.96
N ALA A 52 7.64 8.06 7.93
CA ALA A 52 6.96 7.32 6.87
C ALA A 52 7.06 8.01 5.50
N LEU A 53 7.17 7.21 4.46
CA LEU A 53 7.47 7.63 3.10
C LEU A 53 6.42 7.17 2.09
N GLY A 54 6.19 8.00 1.07
CA GLY A 54 5.35 7.68 -0.07
C GLY A 54 3.86 7.81 0.20
N ILE A 55 3.06 7.63 -0.83
CA ILE A 55 1.59 7.76 -0.73
C ILE A 55 0.94 6.75 0.20
N ALA A 56 1.62 5.64 0.50
CA ALA A 56 1.14 4.64 1.45
C ALA A 56 1.77 4.80 2.85
N GLN A 57 2.61 5.79 3.06
CA GLN A 57 3.21 6.14 4.35
C GLN A 57 3.82 4.94 5.08
N MET A 58 4.79 4.28 4.42
CA MET A 58 5.54 3.17 5.03
C MET A 58 6.84 3.68 5.64
N GLU A 59 7.15 3.24 6.85
CA GLU A 59 8.43 3.56 7.48
C GLU A 59 9.59 2.82 6.80
N PRO A 60 10.78 3.45 6.70
CA PRO A 60 11.96 2.81 6.13
C PRO A 60 12.32 1.48 6.80
N ALA A 61 12.17 1.38 8.11
CA ALA A 61 12.44 0.14 8.83
C ALA A 61 11.52 -1.01 8.39
N THR A 62 10.24 -0.71 8.14
CA THR A 62 9.28 -1.70 7.62
C THR A 62 9.65 -2.12 6.20
N HIS A 63 10.01 -1.16 5.36
CA HIS A 63 10.49 -1.43 4.00
C HIS A 63 11.68 -2.39 4.02
N ASP A 64 12.69 -2.09 4.82
CA ASP A 64 13.90 -2.90 4.89
C ASP A 64 13.60 -4.30 5.44
N ASP A 65 12.74 -4.40 6.43
CA ASP A 65 12.29 -5.69 6.99
C ASP A 65 11.59 -6.55 5.93
N CYS A 66 10.76 -5.96 5.07
CA CYS A 66 10.11 -6.69 3.97
C CYS A 66 11.14 -7.29 3.00
N TRP A 67 12.22 -6.59 2.71
CA TRP A 67 13.29 -7.10 1.85
C TRP A 67 14.14 -8.16 2.55
N ILE A 68 14.59 -7.87 3.76
CA ILE A 68 15.54 -8.73 4.49
C ILE A 68 14.89 -10.04 4.93
N ASN A 69 13.65 -9.99 5.41
CA ASN A 69 13.00 -11.12 6.07
C ASN A 69 11.88 -11.78 5.25
N PHE A 70 11.58 -11.26 4.06
CA PHE A 70 10.52 -11.83 3.22
C PHE A 70 10.94 -11.93 1.74
N LEU A 71 11.15 -10.83 1.05
CA LEU A 71 11.41 -10.82 -0.39
C LEU A 71 12.73 -11.51 -0.76
N LYS A 72 13.70 -11.49 0.12
CA LYS A 72 14.96 -12.23 -0.04
C LYS A 72 14.72 -13.73 -0.33
N TYR A 73 13.65 -14.28 0.22
CA TYR A 73 13.27 -15.68 0.07
C TYR A 73 12.21 -15.92 -0.99
N LYS A 74 11.80 -14.88 -1.73
CA LYS A 74 10.77 -14.89 -2.76
C LYS A 74 11.33 -14.25 -4.03
N LEU A 75 12.34 -14.89 -4.64
CA LEU A 75 13.10 -14.29 -5.73
C LEU A 75 12.25 -13.92 -6.94
N ASP A 76 11.29 -14.76 -7.32
CA ASP A 76 10.42 -14.47 -8.47
C ASP A 76 9.58 -13.22 -8.22
N LEU A 77 9.00 -13.08 -7.02
CA LEU A 77 8.23 -11.91 -6.64
C LEU A 77 9.13 -10.66 -6.56
N ALA A 78 10.30 -10.77 -5.94
CA ALA A 78 11.27 -9.67 -5.85
C ALA A 78 11.66 -9.17 -7.25
N ASN A 79 11.91 -10.06 -8.18
CA ASN A 79 12.25 -9.71 -9.56
C ASN A 79 11.09 -9.02 -10.28
N LYS A 80 9.86 -9.52 -10.10
CA LYS A 80 8.67 -8.87 -10.68
C LYS A 80 8.45 -7.46 -10.14
N ILE A 81 8.70 -7.25 -8.86
CA ILE A 81 8.64 -5.90 -8.26
C ILE A 81 9.65 -4.98 -8.93
N ARG A 82 10.90 -5.42 -9.09
CA ARG A 82 11.91 -4.63 -9.78
C ARG A 82 11.51 -4.29 -11.21
N GLU A 83 11.04 -5.28 -11.96
CA GLU A 83 10.58 -5.08 -13.34
C GLU A 83 9.43 -4.08 -13.43
N ALA A 84 8.41 -4.25 -12.58
CA ALA A 84 7.24 -3.38 -12.57
C ALA A 84 7.59 -1.92 -12.27
N CYS A 85 8.63 -1.69 -11.48
CA CYS A 85 9.02 -0.36 -11.00
C CYS A 85 10.24 0.23 -11.72
N GLY A 86 10.84 -0.51 -12.66
CA GLY A 86 12.04 -0.04 -13.37
C GLY A 86 13.27 0.06 -12.47
N ILE A 87 13.42 -0.86 -11.51
CA ILE A 87 14.49 -0.84 -10.51
C ILE A 87 15.51 -1.92 -10.82
N SER A 88 16.79 -1.59 -10.70
CA SER A 88 17.89 -2.55 -10.70
C SER A 88 18.55 -2.61 -9.31
N GLY A 89 18.97 -3.81 -8.92
CA GLY A 89 19.64 -4.02 -7.63
C GLY A 89 18.72 -3.97 -6.42
N GLN A 90 19.30 -3.71 -5.25
CA GLN A 90 18.57 -3.60 -3.99
C GLN A 90 17.94 -2.22 -3.87
N PRO A 91 16.62 -2.12 -3.77
CA PRO A 91 15.96 -0.83 -3.66
C PRO A 91 16.22 -0.14 -2.32
N ASP A 92 16.32 1.17 -2.37
CA ASP A 92 16.36 2.02 -1.18
C ASP A 92 14.94 2.47 -0.80
N ALA A 93 14.66 2.59 0.49
CA ALA A 93 13.34 3.01 0.97
C ALA A 93 12.91 4.37 0.41
N SER A 94 13.85 5.28 0.12
CA SER A 94 13.55 6.59 -0.45
C SER A 94 12.82 6.53 -1.80
N LEU A 95 12.92 5.43 -2.53
CA LEU A 95 12.17 5.22 -3.77
C LEU A 95 10.65 5.33 -3.56
N MET A 96 10.15 4.99 -2.40
CA MET A 96 8.73 5.08 -2.09
C MET A 96 8.20 6.52 -2.14
N VAL A 97 9.06 7.53 -2.03
CA VAL A 97 8.66 8.94 -2.08
C VAL A 97 8.17 9.34 -3.46
N TRP A 98 8.86 8.92 -4.51
CA TRP A 98 8.59 9.40 -5.87
C TRP A 98 8.18 8.30 -6.86
N ASN A 99 8.42 7.04 -6.55
CA ASN A 99 7.98 5.92 -7.39
C ASN A 99 6.66 5.38 -6.83
N LEU A 100 5.54 5.85 -7.38
CA LEU A 100 4.20 5.49 -6.91
C LEU A 100 3.94 4.00 -7.00
N ARG A 101 4.39 3.35 -8.08
CA ARG A 101 4.24 1.89 -8.22
C ARG A 101 4.96 1.15 -7.11
N TYR A 102 6.17 1.58 -6.80
CA TYR A 102 6.96 0.96 -5.75
C TYR A 102 6.32 1.14 -4.37
N ALA A 103 5.83 2.33 -4.06
CA ALA A 103 5.13 2.58 -2.80
C ALA A 103 3.92 1.65 -2.63
N ILE A 104 3.12 1.47 -3.68
CA ILE A 104 1.96 0.57 -3.68
C ILE A 104 2.39 -0.89 -3.50
N LEU A 105 3.42 -1.33 -4.23
CA LEU A 105 3.89 -2.71 -4.12
C LEU A 105 4.45 -3.02 -2.74
N MET A 106 5.21 -2.13 -2.15
CA MET A 106 5.72 -2.37 -0.79
C MET A 106 4.60 -2.42 0.24
N ALA A 107 3.58 -1.58 0.11
CA ALA A 107 2.38 -1.67 0.95
C ALA A 107 1.66 -3.01 0.76
N ARG A 108 1.53 -3.49 -0.48
CA ARG A 108 0.96 -4.81 -0.77
C ARG A 108 1.76 -5.94 -0.12
N ILE A 109 3.08 -5.86 -0.16
CA ILE A 109 3.95 -6.85 0.47
C ILE A 109 3.73 -6.89 1.98
N LYS A 110 3.59 -5.75 2.63
CA LYS A 110 3.27 -5.70 4.07
C LYS A 110 1.99 -6.46 4.37
N TYR A 111 0.94 -6.25 3.60
CA TYR A 111 -0.31 -7.00 3.76
C TYR A 111 -0.16 -8.49 3.43
N LEU A 112 0.64 -8.83 2.42
CA LEU A 112 0.85 -10.22 2.04
C LEU A 112 1.49 -11.04 3.17
N ARG A 113 2.28 -10.40 4.01
CA ARG A 113 2.90 -11.04 5.19
C ARG A 113 1.92 -11.23 6.35
N ALA A 114 0.75 -10.61 6.31
CA ALA A 114 -0.27 -10.82 7.33
C ALA A 114 -0.85 -12.24 7.22
N PRO A 115 -1.11 -12.89 8.36
CA PRO A 115 -1.60 -14.29 8.34
C PRO A 115 -3.04 -14.43 7.88
N ASP A 116 -3.85 -13.38 8.04
CA ASP A 116 -5.26 -13.42 7.72
C ASP A 116 -5.51 -13.21 6.22
N PRO A 117 -6.51 -13.87 5.62
CA PRO A 117 -6.89 -13.61 4.24
C PRO A 117 -7.47 -12.20 4.08
N LEU A 118 -7.42 -11.69 2.84
CA LEU A 118 -8.04 -10.40 2.54
C LEU A 118 -9.56 -10.47 2.74
N PRO A 119 -10.18 -9.39 3.25
CA PRO A 119 -11.63 -9.29 3.34
C PRO A 119 -12.32 -9.28 1.97
N GLU A 120 -13.65 -9.38 1.98
CA GLU A 120 -14.44 -9.17 0.78
C GLU A 120 -14.19 -7.78 0.19
N SER A 121 -14.12 -7.69 -1.14
CA SER A 121 -13.72 -6.46 -1.85
C SER A 121 -14.67 -5.29 -1.62
N THR A 122 -15.93 -5.56 -1.31
CA THR A 122 -16.98 -4.54 -1.13
C THR A 122 -17.32 -4.27 0.32
N ASP A 123 -16.63 -4.92 1.26
CA ASP A 123 -16.86 -4.73 2.71
C ASP A 123 -15.92 -3.64 3.26
N SER A 124 -16.37 -2.39 3.23
CA SER A 124 -15.59 -1.24 3.67
C SER A 124 -15.21 -1.30 5.15
N GLU A 125 -16.07 -1.84 5.99
CA GLU A 125 -15.80 -1.99 7.42
C GLU A 125 -14.68 -3.01 7.64
N ALA A 126 -14.77 -4.18 7.00
CA ALA A 126 -13.74 -5.21 7.11
C ALA A 126 -12.40 -4.77 6.53
N LEU A 127 -12.41 -4.04 5.41
CA LEU A 127 -11.19 -3.47 4.83
C LEU A 127 -10.54 -2.44 5.76
N SER A 128 -11.35 -1.59 6.41
CA SER A 128 -10.85 -0.62 7.38
C SER A 128 -10.23 -1.31 8.61
N MET A 129 -10.87 -2.35 9.12
CA MET A 129 -10.34 -3.15 10.23
C MET A 129 -9.05 -3.86 9.84
N TYR A 130 -8.98 -4.40 8.64
CA TYR A 130 -7.79 -5.08 8.13
C TYR A 130 -6.61 -4.12 8.03
N HIS A 131 -6.83 -2.91 7.52
CA HIS A 131 -5.84 -1.84 7.50
C HIS A 131 -5.35 -1.53 8.91
N LYS A 132 -6.26 -1.30 9.85
CA LYS A 132 -5.92 -0.98 11.24
C LYS A 132 -5.09 -2.09 11.89
N GLN A 133 -5.46 -3.32 11.68
CA GLN A 133 -4.82 -4.48 12.31
C GLN A 133 -3.45 -4.79 11.71
N HIS A 134 -3.32 -4.71 10.38
CA HIS A 134 -2.14 -5.23 9.68
C HIS A 134 -1.23 -4.15 9.07
N TYR A 135 -1.68 -2.94 8.95
CA TYR A 135 -0.88 -1.84 8.38
C TYR A 135 -0.60 -0.74 9.38
N ASN A 136 -1.65 -0.20 9.99
CA ASN A 136 -1.55 0.84 11.01
C ASN A 136 -1.60 0.19 12.40
N THR A 137 -0.45 -0.22 12.91
CA THR A 137 -0.34 -0.99 14.15
C THR A 137 -0.73 -0.20 15.41
N ALA A 138 -0.59 -0.82 16.58
CA ALA A 138 -1.03 -0.27 17.87
C ALA A 138 -0.51 1.14 18.20
N LEU A 139 0.65 1.52 17.66
CA LEU A 139 1.21 2.87 17.84
C LEU A 139 0.64 3.87 16.84
N GLY A 140 -0.10 3.42 15.83
CA GLY A 140 -0.72 4.25 14.84
C GLY A 140 -1.93 5.02 15.39
N GLN A 141 -2.23 6.15 14.77
CA GLN A 141 -3.34 7.02 15.16
C GLN A 141 -4.67 6.66 14.50
N ALA A 142 -4.68 5.69 13.60
CA ALA A 142 -5.88 5.33 12.85
C ALA A 142 -6.93 4.70 13.75
N VAL A 143 -8.17 5.16 13.59
CA VAL A 143 -9.37 4.56 14.19
C VAL A 143 -10.17 3.93 13.07
N ALA A 144 -10.31 2.60 13.09
CA ALA A 144 -10.94 1.86 11.99
C ALA A 144 -12.32 2.40 11.62
N SER A 145 -13.17 2.68 12.62
CA SER A 145 -14.51 3.20 12.36
C SER A 145 -14.52 4.57 11.67
N ALA A 146 -13.54 5.42 11.96
CA ALA A 146 -13.41 6.74 11.32
C ALA A 146 -12.97 6.65 9.86
N ASN A 147 -12.35 5.54 9.45
CA ASN A 147 -11.81 5.35 8.12
C ASN A 147 -12.73 4.59 7.16
N ILE A 148 -13.87 4.09 7.63
CA ILE A 148 -14.81 3.32 6.80
C ILE A 148 -15.22 4.11 5.56
N SER A 149 -15.51 5.41 5.71
CA SER A 149 -15.91 6.25 4.59
C SER A 149 -14.83 6.37 3.51
N LEU A 150 -13.56 6.33 3.88
CA LEU A 150 -12.45 6.37 2.95
C LEU A 150 -12.34 5.05 2.16
N PHE A 151 -12.56 3.92 2.82
CA PHE A 151 -12.62 2.64 2.11
C PHE A 151 -13.86 2.54 1.21
N GLN A 152 -14.99 3.13 1.60
CA GLN A 152 -16.15 3.26 0.71
C GLN A 152 -15.80 4.07 -0.55
N GLN A 153 -15.08 5.18 -0.41
CA GLN A 153 -14.61 5.96 -1.56
C GLN A 153 -13.71 5.12 -2.47
N ALA A 154 -12.80 4.32 -1.89
CA ALA A 154 -11.93 3.46 -2.66
C ALA A 154 -12.69 2.38 -3.44
N ILE A 155 -13.71 1.79 -2.82
CA ILE A 155 -14.56 0.77 -3.45
C ILE A 155 -15.33 1.38 -4.64
N HIS A 156 -15.89 2.55 -4.46
CA HIS A 156 -16.78 3.19 -5.45
C HIS A 156 -16.05 4.07 -6.48
N ALA A 157 -14.73 4.20 -6.34
CA ALA A 157 -13.93 4.96 -7.30
C ALA A 157 -13.92 4.33 -8.69
#